data_00b73dbf8803f7c0e8edb5e08b4536f6
#
_entry.id   00b73dbf8803f7c0e8edb5e08b4536f6
#
_cell.length_a   1.000
_cell.length_b   1.000
_cell.length_c   1.000
_cell.angle_alpha   90.00
_cell.angle_beta   90.00
_cell.angle_gamma   90.00
#
_symmetry.space_group_name_H-M   'P 1'
#
loop_
_entity.id
_entity.type
_entity.pdbx_description
1 polymer ?
#
loop_
_entity_poly.entity_id
_entity_poly.type
_entity_poly.pdbx_seq_one_letter_code
_entity_poly.pdbx_strand_id
1 'polypeptide(L)'
;MAVNFVPVNEGQATLQEVAVCASRADLRAVTNDLMDAIRAFIVFANDQAVTNIPHDPEADDPYAVAGEERIGWSLAHLVVHVTASSEEGAAFSSLLARGIAVGGRLRHETLWRSITTQEQCLQRIEESRRMCLAYLDTWPDEPHLDVYREISPELEKKFGRMNAPVAYLFGLYHQWLHLDQFEWTLAAVQQAGC
;
A
#
# COMPACT_ATOMS: atom_id res chain seq x y z
N MET A 1 10.18 -6.90 -10.75
CA MET A 1 8.77 -6.56 -10.44
C MET A 1 7.96 -6.60 -11.73
N ALA A 2 6.82 -7.29 -11.77
CA ALA A 2 6.00 -7.48 -12.96
C ALA A 2 5.33 -6.19 -13.46
N VAL A 3 5.13 -5.22 -12.59
CA VAL A 3 4.56 -3.88 -12.88
C VAL A 3 5.60 -2.82 -12.55
N ASN A 4 5.81 -1.86 -13.47
CA ASN A 4 6.72 -0.74 -13.27
C ASN A 4 5.92 0.53 -12.93
N PHE A 5 6.08 1.06 -11.72
CA PHE A 5 5.42 2.27 -11.24
C PHE A 5 6.17 3.58 -11.53
N VAL A 6 7.42 3.51 -11.97
CA VAL A 6 8.26 4.70 -12.23
C VAL A 6 7.58 5.69 -13.19
N PRO A 7 7.03 5.26 -14.36
CA PRO A 7 6.36 6.20 -15.27
C PRO A 7 5.15 6.90 -14.65
N VAL A 8 4.43 6.22 -13.72
CA VAL A 8 3.29 6.85 -13.02
C VAL A 8 3.79 7.91 -12.05
N ASN A 9 4.86 7.62 -11.32
CA ASN A 9 5.45 8.54 -10.36
C ASN A 9 6.03 9.80 -11.04
N GLU A 10 6.62 9.63 -12.22
CA GLU A 10 7.18 10.71 -13.03
C GLU A 10 6.13 11.47 -13.86
N GLY A 11 4.85 11.07 -13.80
CA GLY A 11 3.77 11.69 -14.56
C GLY A 11 3.85 11.43 -16.08
N GLN A 12 4.56 10.41 -16.50
CA GLN A 12 4.72 10.00 -17.91
C GLN A 12 3.60 9.05 -18.35
N ALA A 13 2.93 8.39 -17.43
CA ALA A 13 1.78 7.51 -17.66
C ALA A 13 0.80 7.60 -16.51
N THR A 14 -0.46 7.29 -16.77
CA THR A 14 -1.47 7.05 -15.74
C THR A 14 -1.37 5.60 -15.23
N LEU A 15 -1.89 5.35 -14.03
CA LEU A 15 -1.99 3.99 -13.52
C LEU A 15 -2.93 3.12 -14.39
N GLN A 16 -3.94 3.74 -15.02
CA GLN A 16 -4.82 3.07 -15.95
C GLN A 16 -4.06 2.53 -17.19
N GLU A 17 -3.14 3.33 -17.74
CA GLU A 17 -2.31 2.89 -18.87
C GLU A 17 -1.39 1.73 -18.50
N VAL A 18 -0.81 1.75 -17.32
CA VAL A 18 0.00 0.65 -16.78
C VAL A 18 -0.85 -0.61 -16.53
N ALA A 19 -2.09 -0.45 -16.08
CA ALA A 19 -2.99 -1.54 -15.75
C ALA A 19 -3.56 -2.28 -17.00
N VAL A 20 -3.57 -1.64 -18.17
CA VAL A 20 -4.14 -2.23 -19.41
C VAL A 20 -3.52 -3.59 -19.77
N CYS A 21 -2.22 -3.75 -19.51
CA CYS A 21 -1.49 -4.97 -19.84
C CYS A 21 -1.32 -5.91 -18.64
N ALA A 22 -1.78 -5.52 -17.45
CA ALA A 22 -1.58 -6.30 -16.24
C ALA A 22 -2.58 -7.45 -16.14
N SER A 23 -2.10 -8.66 -16.25
CA SER A 23 -2.87 -9.87 -15.97
C SER A 23 -3.07 -10.09 -14.47
N ARG A 24 -4.00 -10.98 -14.10
CA ARG A 24 -4.17 -11.42 -12.71
C ARG A 24 -2.88 -12.03 -12.13
N ALA A 25 -2.09 -12.71 -12.96
CA ALA A 25 -0.79 -13.25 -12.57
C ALA A 25 0.23 -12.14 -12.26
N ASP A 26 0.24 -11.05 -13.05
CA ASP A 26 1.11 -9.89 -12.80
C ASP A 26 0.71 -9.17 -11.50
N LEU A 27 -0.59 -9.04 -11.23
CA LEU A 27 -1.09 -8.48 -9.96
C LEU A 27 -0.66 -9.31 -8.75
N ARG A 28 -0.66 -10.65 -8.86
CA ARG A 28 -0.10 -11.53 -7.83
C ARG A 28 1.39 -11.34 -7.65
N ALA A 29 2.12 -11.31 -8.75
CA ALA A 29 3.57 -11.17 -8.73
C ALA A 29 3.99 -9.86 -8.07
N VAL A 30 3.38 -8.72 -8.47
CA VAL A 30 3.72 -7.42 -7.86
C VAL A 30 3.31 -7.33 -6.39
N THR A 31 2.21 -7.98 -5.98
CA THR A 31 1.83 -8.08 -4.56
C THR A 31 2.93 -8.78 -3.77
N ASN A 32 3.38 -9.95 -4.24
CA ASN A 32 4.44 -10.69 -3.57
C ASN A 32 5.76 -9.90 -3.52
N ASP A 33 6.17 -9.33 -4.66
CA ASP A 33 7.40 -8.53 -4.74
C ASP A 33 7.41 -7.38 -3.72
N LEU A 34 6.29 -6.64 -3.59
CA LEU A 34 6.20 -5.51 -2.66
C LEU A 34 6.12 -5.95 -1.20
N MET A 35 5.36 -7.01 -0.90
CA MET A 35 5.32 -7.57 0.46
C MET A 35 6.67 -8.12 0.88
N ASP A 36 7.43 -8.75 -0.04
CA ASP A 36 8.80 -9.20 0.23
C ASP A 36 9.76 -8.03 0.42
N ALA A 37 9.58 -6.94 -0.34
CA ALA A 37 10.40 -5.72 -0.17
C ALA A 37 10.22 -5.10 1.21
N ILE A 38 8.98 -4.86 1.67
CA ILE A 38 8.77 -4.30 3.02
C ILE A 38 9.19 -5.27 4.12
N ARG A 39 8.97 -6.58 3.91
CA ARG A 39 9.44 -7.62 4.83
C ARG A 39 10.97 -7.59 4.99
N ALA A 40 11.70 -7.34 3.90
CA ALA A 40 13.16 -7.25 3.93
C ALA A 40 13.66 -6.15 4.89
N PHE A 41 13.00 -5.00 4.98
CA PHE A 41 13.35 -3.96 5.95
C PHE A 41 13.08 -4.42 7.39
N ILE A 42 11.95 -5.09 7.62
CA ILE A 42 11.54 -5.47 8.97
C ILE A 42 12.42 -6.59 9.54
N VAL A 43 12.92 -7.53 8.75
CA VAL A 43 13.78 -8.62 9.25
C VAL A 43 15.13 -8.13 9.80
N PHE A 44 15.56 -6.92 9.46
CA PHE A 44 16.77 -6.29 10.00
C PHE A 44 16.51 -5.37 11.19
N ALA A 45 15.25 -5.20 11.62
CA ALA A 45 14.86 -4.40 12.77
C ALA A 45 14.63 -5.31 13.99
N ASN A 46 14.95 -4.82 15.18
CA ASN A 46 14.52 -5.45 16.43
C ASN A 46 13.25 -4.77 16.97
N ASP A 47 12.71 -5.21 18.11
CA ASP A 47 11.47 -4.65 18.69
C ASP A 47 11.59 -3.17 19.01
N GLN A 48 12.77 -2.72 19.48
CA GLN A 48 13.02 -1.31 19.74
C GLN A 48 13.03 -0.50 18.46
N ALA A 49 13.65 -1.00 17.38
CA ALA A 49 13.71 -0.34 16.10
C ALA A 49 12.33 -0.21 15.42
N VAL A 50 11.46 -1.22 15.54
CA VAL A 50 10.12 -1.13 14.93
C VAL A 50 9.20 -0.12 15.62
N THR A 51 9.44 0.19 16.89
CA THR A 51 8.63 1.15 17.69
C THR A 51 9.26 2.54 17.79
N ASN A 52 10.55 2.67 17.49
CA ASN A 52 11.23 3.96 17.57
C ASN A 52 10.66 4.93 16.52
N ILE A 53 10.31 6.13 16.97
CA ILE A 53 9.85 7.24 16.14
C ILE A 53 11.07 8.10 15.81
N PRO A 54 11.61 8.09 14.59
CA PRO A 54 12.75 8.91 14.23
C PRO A 54 12.36 10.40 14.24
N HIS A 55 13.32 11.27 14.51
CA HIS A 55 13.12 12.69 14.31
C HIS A 55 13.11 12.98 12.81
N ASP A 56 11.96 13.38 12.31
CA ASP A 56 11.74 13.77 10.91
C ASP A 56 11.31 15.24 10.88
N PRO A 57 12.21 16.17 10.48
CA PRO A 57 11.87 17.59 10.39
C PRO A 57 10.91 17.92 9.25
N GLU A 58 10.76 17.03 8.28
CA GLU A 58 9.88 17.16 7.12
C GLU A 58 8.51 16.49 7.34
N ALA A 59 8.28 15.88 8.51
CA ALA A 59 7.01 15.22 8.82
C ALA A 59 5.84 16.20 8.68
N ASP A 60 4.91 15.88 7.80
CA ASP A 60 3.68 16.66 7.57
C ASP A 60 2.60 15.74 7.02
N ASP A 61 1.85 15.08 7.91
CA ASP A 61 0.73 14.22 7.54
C ASP A 61 -0.60 14.93 7.77
N PRO A 62 -1.23 15.48 6.72
CA PRO A 62 -2.50 16.19 6.83
C PRO A 62 -3.69 15.27 7.18
N TYR A 63 -3.49 13.96 7.18
CA TYR A 63 -4.51 12.95 7.52
C TYR A 63 -4.27 12.28 8.87
N ALA A 64 -3.24 12.69 9.59
CA ALA A 64 -2.93 12.17 10.92
C ALA A 64 -4.04 12.50 11.94
N VAL A 65 -4.02 11.78 13.03
CA VAL A 65 -4.83 12.14 14.21
C VAL A 65 -4.36 13.49 14.73
N ALA A 66 -5.29 14.33 15.18
CA ALA A 66 -5.01 15.67 15.68
C ALA A 66 -3.87 15.66 16.74
N GLY A 67 -2.81 16.42 16.45
CA GLY A 67 -1.60 16.49 17.25
C GLY A 67 -0.50 15.50 16.86
N GLU A 68 -0.71 14.67 15.85
CA GLU A 68 0.29 13.73 15.31
C GLU A 68 0.79 14.12 13.90
N GLU A 69 0.37 15.26 13.37
CA GLU A 69 0.65 15.69 12.00
C GLU A 69 2.15 15.85 11.70
N ARG A 70 2.94 16.12 12.74
CA ARG A 70 4.39 16.37 12.65
C ARG A 70 5.24 15.32 13.38
N ILE A 71 4.69 14.15 13.58
CA ILE A 71 5.42 13.04 14.19
C ILE A 71 6.03 12.19 13.07
N GLY A 72 7.33 11.90 13.15
CA GLY A 72 7.98 10.94 12.27
C GLY A 72 7.33 9.56 12.39
N TRP A 73 7.39 8.76 11.34
CA TRP A 73 6.75 7.45 11.32
C TRP A 73 7.73 6.36 11.73
N SER A 74 7.33 5.52 12.68
CA SER A 74 8.07 4.30 13.01
C SER A 74 7.87 3.24 11.92
N LEU A 75 8.71 2.20 11.91
CA LEU A 75 8.52 1.06 11.00
C LEU A 75 7.16 0.37 11.23
N ALA A 76 6.70 0.26 12.47
CA ALA A 76 5.37 -0.26 12.79
C ALA A 76 4.25 0.59 12.17
N HIS A 77 4.37 1.92 12.21
CA HIS A 77 3.41 2.83 11.58
C HIS A 77 3.40 2.64 10.05
N LEU A 78 4.57 2.63 9.42
CA LEU A 78 4.68 2.38 7.98
C LEU A 78 4.02 1.05 7.56
N VAL A 79 4.28 -0.03 8.30
CA VAL A 79 3.70 -1.36 8.00
C VAL A 79 2.18 -1.31 8.02
N VAL A 80 1.55 -0.76 9.07
CA VAL A 80 0.08 -0.74 9.15
C VAL A 80 -0.53 0.20 8.11
N HIS A 81 0.13 1.31 7.82
CA HIS A 81 -0.32 2.29 6.83
C HIS A 81 -0.34 1.73 5.40
N VAL A 82 0.77 1.15 4.95
CA VAL A 82 0.85 0.65 3.57
C VAL A 82 0.02 -0.63 3.37
N THR A 83 -0.05 -1.50 4.36
CA THR A 83 -0.89 -2.71 4.28
C THR A 83 -2.37 -2.37 4.20
N ALA A 84 -2.85 -1.40 4.99
CA ALA A 84 -4.24 -0.94 4.92
C ALA A 84 -4.60 -0.38 3.54
N SER A 85 -3.68 0.34 2.87
CA SER A 85 -3.88 0.84 1.51
C SER A 85 -3.96 -0.28 0.48
N SER A 86 -3.08 -1.27 0.57
CA SER A 86 -3.07 -2.42 -0.33
C SER A 86 -4.36 -3.24 -0.19
N GLU A 87 -4.83 -3.45 1.04
CA GLU A 87 -6.09 -4.14 1.34
C GLU A 87 -7.31 -3.39 0.83
N GLU A 88 -7.35 -2.05 1.02
CA GLU A 88 -8.43 -1.22 0.47
C GLU A 88 -8.49 -1.33 -1.05
N GLY A 89 -7.35 -1.21 -1.75
CA GLY A 89 -7.26 -1.37 -3.20
C GLY A 89 -7.74 -2.73 -3.68
N ALA A 90 -7.32 -3.80 -3.01
CA ALA A 90 -7.72 -5.17 -3.31
C ALA A 90 -9.22 -5.41 -3.06
N ALA A 91 -9.79 -4.87 -1.98
CA ALA A 91 -11.21 -4.98 -1.68
C ALA A 91 -12.08 -4.28 -2.74
N PHE A 92 -11.74 -3.03 -3.13
CA PHE A 92 -12.41 -2.33 -4.22
C PHE A 92 -12.31 -3.10 -5.53
N SER A 93 -11.12 -3.57 -5.85
CA SER A 93 -10.84 -4.34 -7.05
C SER A 93 -11.74 -5.59 -7.16
N SER A 94 -11.90 -6.33 -6.07
CA SER A 94 -12.78 -7.50 -5.98
C SER A 94 -14.25 -7.15 -6.29
N LEU A 95 -14.75 -6.03 -5.77
CA LEU A 95 -16.13 -5.59 -6.00
C LEU A 95 -16.33 -5.16 -7.46
N LEU A 96 -15.42 -4.32 -7.98
CA LEU A 96 -15.47 -3.81 -9.35
C LEU A 96 -15.38 -4.95 -10.37
N ALA A 97 -14.48 -5.93 -10.17
CA ALA A 97 -14.34 -7.09 -11.04
C ALA A 97 -15.63 -7.94 -11.13
N ARG A 98 -16.47 -7.92 -10.10
CA ARG A 98 -17.77 -8.59 -10.05
C ARG A 98 -18.94 -7.70 -10.53
N GLY A 99 -18.65 -6.52 -11.08
CA GLY A 99 -19.66 -5.60 -11.60
C GLY A 99 -20.33 -4.72 -10.56
N ILE A 100 -19.75 -4.60 -9.35
CA ILE A 100 -20.34 -3.86 -8.24
C ILE A 100 -19.57 -2.53 -8.06
N ALA A 101 -20.20 -1.42 -8.41
CA ALA A 101 -19.69 -0.09 -8.08
C ALA A 101 -20.00 0.25 -6.62
N VAL A 102 -18.98 0.67 -5.88
CA VAL A 102 -19.07 1.02 -4.47
C VAL A 102 -18.44 2.38 -4.25
N GLY A 103 -19.14 3.25 -3.52
CA GLY A 103 -18.61 4.53 -3.05
C GLY A 103 -17.98 4.44 -1.65
N GLY A 104 -17.39 5.55 -1.21
CA GLY A 104 -16.81 5.67 0.13
C GLY A 104 -15.43 5.05 0.27
N ARG A 105 -15.00 4.81 1.51
CA ARG A 105 -13.72 4.20 1.86
C ARG A 105 -13.94 2.84 2.51
N LEU A 106 -13.12 1.87 2.12
CA LEU A 106 -13.06 0.54 2.74
C LEU A 106 -11.78 0.38 3.60
N ARG A 107 -10.98 1.44 3.71
CA ARG A 107 -9.73 1.42 4.47
C ARG A 107 -10.00 1.26 5.94
N HIS A 108 -9.39 0.26 6.52
CA HIS A 108 -9.29 0.07 7.96
C HIS A 108 -7.82 -0.08 8.33
N GLU A 109 -7.30 0.89 9.08
CA GLU A 109 -5.91 0.90 9.52
C GLU A 109 -5.84 0.40 10.97
N THR A 110 -5.02 -0.61 11.21
CA THR A 110 -4.72 -1.08 12.56
C THR A 110 -4.04 0.04 13.33
N LEU A 111 -4.39 0.21 14.61
CA LEU A 111 -3.73 1.20 15.45
C LEU A 111 -2.22 0.88 15.55
N TRP A 112 -1.38 1.69 14.93
CA TRP A 112 0.07 1.43 14.82
C TRP A 112 0.76 1.29 16.19
N ARG A 113 0.28 2.01 17.23
CA ARG A 113 0.80 1.92 18.60
C ARG A 113 0.53 0.56 19.26
N SER A 114 -0.33 -0.27 18.70
CA SER A 114 -0.55 -1.65 19.17
C SER A 114 0.47 -2.64 18.61
N ILE A 115 1.24 -2.26 17.59
CA ILE A 115 2.32 -3.05 17.00
C ILE A 115 3.62 -2.67 17.70
N THR A 116 4.14 -3.56 18.52
CA THR A 116 5.27 -3.30 19.42
C THR A 116 6.45 -4.25 19.23
N THR A 117 6.32 -5.24 18.34
CA THR A 117 7.39 -6.21 18.07
C THR A 117 7.63 -6.41 16.58
N GLN A 118 8.83 -6.83 16.24
CA GLN A 118 9.20 -7.25 14.88
C GLN A 118 8.26 -8.36 14.38
N GLU A 119 7.97 -9.34 15.22
CA GLU A 119 7.09 -10.47 14.87
C GLU A 119 5.70 -10.00 14.48
N GLN A 120 5.11 -9.04 15.22
CA GLN A 120 3.81 -8.45 14.88
C GLN A 120 3.84 -7.73 13.53
N CYS A 121 4.92 -6.99 13.22
CA CYS A 121 5.09 -6.39 11.90
C CYS A 121 5.13 -7.44 10.79
N LEU A 122 5.93 -8.49 10.95
CA LEU A 122 6.04 -9.59 9.99
C LEU A 122 4.70 -10.32 9.81
N GLN A 123 3.99 -10.58 10.91
CA GLN A 123 2.65 -11.18 10.87
C GLN A 123 1.65 -10.28 10.11
N ARG A 124 1.66 -8.98 10.34
CA ARG A 124 0.78 -8.01 9.67
C ARG A 124 1.02 -7.98 8.16
N ILE A 125 2.29 -8.02 7.72
CA ILE A 125 2.66 -8.08 6.31
C ILE A 125 2.11 -9.36 5.65
N GLU A 126 2.31 -10.51 6.27
CA GLU A 126 1.84 -11.79 5.71
C GLU A 126 0.31 -11.93 5.74
N GLU A 127 -0.34 -11.34 6.73
CA GLU A 127 -1.81 -11.25 6.78
C GLU A 127 -2.34 -10.40 5.62
N SER A 128 -1.76 -9.24 5.39
CA SER A 128 -2.11 -8.36 4.27
C SER A 128 -1.87 -9.02 2.92
N ARG A 129 -0.73 -9.70 2.76
CA ARG A 129 -0.44 -10.51 1.55
C ARG A 129 -1.56 -11.51 1.27
N ARG A 130 -1.95 -12.30 2.26
CA ARG A 130 -3.03 -13.29 2.13
C ARG A 130 -4.36 -12.64 1.78
N MET A 131 -4.69 -11.50 2.41
CA MET A 131 -5.92 -10.77 2.13
C MET A 131 -5.95 -10.26 0.69
N CYS A 132 -4.90 -9.59 0.24
CA CYS A 132 -4.81 -9.06 -1.12
C CYS A 132 -4.94 -10.18 -2.16
N LEU A 133 -4.23 -11.30 -1.98
CA LEU A 133 -4.29 -12.44 -2.88
C LEU A 133 -5.66 -13.11 -2.87
N ALA A 134 -6.31 -13.23 -1.70
CA ALA A 134 -7.66 -13.78 -1.60
C ALA A 134 -8.69 -12.91 -2.32
N TYR A 135 -8.55 -11.58 -2.29
CA TYR A 135 -9.41 -10.69 -3.09
C TYR A 135 -9.25 -10.89 -4.60
N LEU A 136 -8.03 -11.16 -5.08
CA LEU A 136 -7.83 -11.53 -6.50
C LEU A 136 -8.49 -12.86 -6.85
N ASP A 137 -8.56 -13.81 -5.91
CA ASP A 137 -9.23 -15.10 -6.13
C ASP A 137 -10.76 -14.97 -6.26
N THR A 138 -11.34 -13.87 -5.81
CA THR A 138 -12.76 -13.59 -5.97
C THR A 138 -13.13 -13.04 -7.36
N TRP A 139 -12.17 -12.71 -8.20
CA TRP A 139 -12.45 -12.22 -9.55
C TRP A 139 -13.05 -13.34 -10.39
N PRO A 140 -14.12 -13.07 -11.16
CA PRO A 140 -14.64 -14.03 -12.12
C PRO A 140 -13.61 -14.27 -13.25
N ASP A 141 -13.83 -15.33 -14.04
CA ASP A 141 -12.97 -15.64 -15.19
C ASP A 141 -13.01 -14.50 -16.23
N GLU A 142 -14.17 -13.89 -16.40
CA GLU A 142 -14.39 -12.68 -17.21
C GLU A 142 -14.74 -11.50 -16.27
N PRO A 143 -13.73 -10.75 -15.77
CA PRO A 143 -13.98 -9.64 -14.87
C PRO A 143 -14.62 -8.45 -15.59
N HIS A 144 -15.50 -7.73 -14.90
CA HIS A 144 -16.04 -6.46 -15.36
C HIS A 144 -14.95 -5.38 -15.34
N LEU A 145 -14.47 -4.96 -16.52
CA LEU A 145 -13.48 -3.90 -16.67
C LEU A 145 -14.09 -2.54 -17.01
N ASP A 146 -15.38 -2.50 -17.24
CA ASP A 146 -16.21 -1.34 -17.58
C ASP A 146 -16.92 -0.72 -16.36
N VAL A 147 -16.74 -1.31 -15.17
CA VAL A 147 -17.24 -0.77 -13.89
C VAL A 147 -16.14 -0.01 -13.20
N TYR A 148 -16.45 1.21 -12.75
CA TYR A 148 -15.48 2.15 -12.19
C TYR A 148 -15.90 2.64 -10.82
N ARG A 149 -14.92 2.86 -9.95
CA ARG A 149 -15.07 3.61 -8.71
C ARG A 149 -15.10 5.10 -9.02
N GLU A 150 -16.02 5.83 -8.38
CA GLU A 150 -15.97 7.29 -8.39
C GLU A 150 -14.82 7.79 -7.53
N ILE A 151 -14.00 8.66 -8.10
CA ILE A 151 -12.87 9.34 -7.46
C ILE A 151 -12.92 10.81 -7.80
N SER A 152 -12.13 11.65 -7.11
CA SER A 152 -12.07 13.07 -7.43
C SER A 152 -11.48 13.31 -8.84
N PRO A 153 -11.85 14.42 -9.51
CA PRO A 153 -11.30 14.76 -10.83
C PRO A 153 -9.75 14.86 -10.83
N GLU A 154 -9.16 15.29 -9.70
CA GLU A 154 -7.70 15.38 -9.55
C GLU A 154 -7.06 13.99 -9.55
N LEU A 155 -7.65 13.03 -8.84
CA LEU A 155 -7.18 11.64 -8.83
C LEU A 155 -7.39 10.99 -10.20
N GLU A 156 -8.55 11.22 -10.85
CA GLU A 156 -8.81 10.70 -12.19
C GLU A 156 -7.82 11.25 -13.22
N LYS A 157 -7.48 12.53 -13.15
CA LYS A 157 -6.46 13.14 -14.01
C LYS A 157 -5.08 12.49 -13.82
N LYS A 158 -4.70 12.15 -12.59
CA LYS A 158 -3.39 11.58 -12.26
C LYS A 158 -3.32 10.08 -12.57
N PHE A 159 -4.37 9.34 -12.25
CA PHE A 159 -4.34 7.86 -12.27
C PHE A 159 -5.20 7.23 -13.37
N GLY A 160 -6.04 8.01 -14.04
CA GLY A 160 -7.05 7.52 -14.98
C GLY A 160 -8.29 7.00 -14.26
N ARG A 161 -9.24 6.43 -15.01
CA ARG A 161 -10.47 5.86 -14.45
C ARG A 161 -10.18 4.59 -13.68
N MET A 162 -10.76 4.48 -12.48
CA MET A 162 -10.43 3.45 -11.51
C MET A 162 -11.35 2.22 -11.66
N ASN A 163 -11.01 1.30 -12.58
CA ASN A 163 -11.63 -0.02 -12.67
C ASN A 163 -10.90 -1.06 -11.77
N ALA A 164 -11.28 -2.33 -11.88
CA ALA A 164 -10.76 -3.39 -11.01
C ALA A 164 -9.21 -3.48 -10.97
N PRO A 165 -8.47 -3.62 -12.09
CA PRO A 165 -7.00 -3.66 -12.04
C PRO A 165 -6.39 -2.34 -11.55
N VAL A 166 -6.95 -1.19 -11.92
CA VAL A 166 -6.44 0.11 -11.48
C VAL A 166 -6.61 0.28 -9.97
N ALA A 167 -7.77 -0.09 -9.41
CA ALA A 167 -8.01 -0.05 -7.97
C ALA A 167 -7.04 -0.94 -7.20
N TYR A 168 -6.75 -2.13 -7.71
CA TYR A 168 -5.77 -3.04 -7.11
C TYR A 168 -4.37 -2.44 -7.11
N LEU A 169 -3.92 -1.97 -8.26
CA LEU A 169 -2.59 -1.36 -8.42
C LEU A 169 -2.47 -0.04 -7.65
N PHE A 170 -3.56 0.69 -7.42
CA PHE A 170 -3.52 1.95 -6.66
C PHE A 170 -3.07 1.74 -5.21
N GLY A 171 -3.57 0.69 -4.55
CA GLY A 171 -3.12 0.34 -3.20
C GLY A 171 -1.64 -0.09 -3.18
N LEU A 172 -1.20 -0.88 -4.18
CA LEU A 172 0.19 -1.31 -4.31
C LEU A 172 1.14 -0.18 -4.71
N TYR A 173 0.68 0.75 -5.56
CA TYR A 173 1.44 1.95 -5.91
C TYR A 173 1.71 2.81 -4.66
N HIS A 174 0.71 2.99 -3.80
CA HIS A 174 0.89 3.69 -2.53
C HIS A 174 1.92 2.99 -1.63
N GLN A 175 1.89 1.66 -1.55
CA GLN A 175 2.91 0.89 -0.83
C GLN A 175 4.30 1.09 -1.44
N TRP A 176 4.41 1.08 -2.78
CA TRP A 176 5.66 1.30 -3.50
C TRP A 176 6.26 2.69 -3.21
N LEU A 177 5.43 3.73 -3.12
CA LEU A 177 5.88 5.09 -2.80
C LEU A 177 6.53 5.21 -1.42
N HIS A 178 6.20 4.34 -0.49
CA HIS A 178 6.76 4.35 0.86
C HIS A 178 8.04 3.51 1.02
N LEU A 179 8.55 2.82 -0.03
CA LEU A 179 9.75 2.00 0.11
C LEU A 179 10.98 2.81 0.53
N ASP A 180 11.19 3.97 -0.05
CA ASP A 180 12.29 4.87 0.32
C ASP A 180 12.16 5.36 1.77
N GLN A 181 10.92 5.56 2.25
CA GLN A 181 10.66 5.93 3.63
C GLN A 181 10.97 4.77 4.60
N PHE A 182 10.71 3.51 4.22
CA PHE A 182 11.15 2.36 5.01
C PHE A 182 12.68 2.30 5.13
N GLU A 183 13.40 2.50 4.02
CA GLU A 183 14.86 2.51 4.00
C GLU A 183 15.41 3.62 4.89
N TRP A 184 14.89 4.84 4.73
CA TRP A 184 15.29 5.98 5.54
C TRP A 184 15.01 5.76 7.02
N THR A 185 13.79 5.30 7.37
CA THR A 185 13.39 5.04 8.77
C THR A 185 14.28 3.99 9.41
N LEU A 186 14.56 2.87 8.72
CA LEU A 186 15.44 1.83 9.23
C LEU A 186 16.86 2.37 9.48
N ALA A 187 17.41 3.14 8.54
CA ALA A 187 18.73 3.74 8.69
C ALA A 187 18.77 4.73 9.87
N ALA A 188 17.75 5.55 10.04
CA ALA A 188 17.67 6.52 11.13
C ALA A 188 17.62 5.84 12.53
N VAL A 189 16.83 4.77 12.68
CA VAL A 189 16.74 4.05 13.95
C VAL A 189 18.02 3.26 14.27
N GLN A 190 18.70 2.71 13.25
CA GLN A 190 20.01 2.04 13.43
C GLN A 190 21.10 3.02 13.85
N GLN A 191 21.12 4.25 13.31
CA GLN A 191 22.06 5.30 13.74
C GLN A 191 21.80 5.78 15.17
N ALA A 192 20.56 5.72 15.64
CA ALA A 192 20.20 6.03 17.03
C ALA A 192 20.59 4.92 18.02
N GLY A 193 21.12 3.78 17.55
CA GLY A 193 21.58 2.66 18.38
C GLY A 193 20.46 1.71 18.82
N CYS A 194 19.39 1.68 18.05
CA CYS A 194 18.25 0.79 18.27
C CYS A 194 18.36 -0.52 17.48
#